data_66f52b234bf4f4771e4e5f2bd0cad0a1
#
_entry.id   66f52b234bf4f4771e4e5f2bd0cad0a1
#
_cell.length_a   1.000
_cell.length_b   1.000
_cell.length_c   1.000
_cell.angle_alpha   90.00
_cell.angle_beta   90.00
_cell.angle_gamma   90.00
#
_symmetry.space_group_name_H-M   'P 1'
#
loop_
_entity.id
_entity.type
_entity.pdbx_description
1 polymer ?
#
loop_
_entity_poly.entity_id
_entity_poly.type
_entity_poly.pdbx_seq_one_letter_code
_entity_poly.pdbx_strand_id
1 'polypeptide(L)'
;MSTFSMPVSGTIRIAAALLIGPDGRTLLVRKRGTTAFMQPGGKIEPHELPVHALARELEEELGLDIDPAQAVYLGHFSAPAANEPGFVVHAELFQLNIDSNVTPEAEIEEVIWIDPATDGGVSLAPLTRDLILPFYRASLTAIA
;
A
#
# COMPACT_ATOMS: atom_id res chain seq x y z
N MET A 1 7.31 -15.12 36.92
CA MET A 1 6.87 -15.11 36.35
C MET A 1 6.53 -14.99 35.57
N SER A 2 6.43 -14.68 35.20
CA SER A 2 5.95 -14.59 34.36
C SER A 2 5.79 -14.62 33.66
N THR A 3 6.06 -15.16 33.55
CA THR A 3 5.89 -15.12 32.38
C THR A 3 4.66 -15.02 31.82
N PHE A 4 4.24 -14.15 31.61
CA PHE A 4 3.10 -13.98 30.92
C PHE A 4 3.41 -13.90 29.50
N SER A 5 2.54 -14.38 28.69
CA SER A 5 2.73 -14.15 27.32
C SER A 5 2.03 -12.87 26.98
N MET A 6 2.82 -11.89 26.69
CA MET A 6 2.31 -10.70 26.07
C MET A 6 1.82 -11.07 24.70
N PRO A 7 0.68 -10.55 24.25
CA PRO A 7 0.32 -10.66 22.84
C PRO A 7 1.45 -10.14 21.99
N VAL A 8 1.81 -10.87 20.96
CA VAL A 8 2.80 -10.37 20.02
C VAL A 8 2.20 -9.14 19.34
N SER A 9 2.84 -8.01 19.57
CA SER A 9 2.40 -6.76 18.99
C SER A 9 3.63 -5.95 18.61
N GLY A 10 3.44 -4.95 17.79
CA GLY A 10 4.55 -4.13 17.39
C GLY A 10 4.19 -3.27 16.19
N THR A 11 5.21 -2.74 15.56
CA THR A 11 5.10 -1.85 14.44
C THR A 11 5.74 -2.48 13.23
N ILE A 12 5.02 -2.44 12.11
CA ILE A 12 5.53 -2.92 10.83
C ILE A 12 5.75 -1.70 9.96
N ARG A 13 7.00 -1.43 9.58
CA ARG A 13 7.31 -0.32 8.68
C ARG A 13 7.29 -0.80 7.24
N ILE A 14 6.47 -0.14 6.43
CA ILE A 14 6.36 -0.45 5.02
C ILE A 14 6.52 0.80 4.17
N ALA A 15 6.87 0.58 2.92
CA ALA A 15 6.76 1.58 1.87
C ALA A 15 5.57 1.17 1.01
N ALA A 16 4.68 2.09 0.74
CA ALA A 16 3.45 1.80 -0.01
C ALA A 16 3.27 2.81 -1.12
N ALA A 17 2.60 2.39 -2.19
CA ALA A 17 2.39 3.24 -3.35
C ALA A 17 0.92 3.57 -3.56
N LEU A 18 0.67 4.84 -3.81
CA LEU A 18 -0.57 5.30 -4.42
C LEU A 18 -0.29 5.34 -5.92
N LEU A 19 -0.62 4.23 -6.60
CA LEU A 19 -0.41 4.11 -8.04
C LEU A 19 -1.64 4.65 -8.75
N ILE A 20 -1.44 5.64 -9.61
CA ILE A 20 -2.53 6.32 -10.29
C ILE A 20 -2.41 6.08 -11.79
N GLY A 21 -3.48 5.57 -12.39
CA GLY A 21 -3.55 5.35 -13.82
C GLY A 21 -3.99 6.60 -14.57
N PRO A 22 -3.98 6.54 -15.92
CA PRO A 22 -4.33 7.70 -16.74
C PRO A 22 -5.75 8.20 -16.51
N ASP A 23 -6.65 7.34 -16.06
CA ASP A 23 -8.05 7.69 -15.82
C ASP A 23 -8.31 8.13 -14.37
N GLY A 24 -7.28 8.24 -13.55
CA GLY A 24 -7.41 8.65 -12.16
C GLY A 24 -7.74 7.53 -11.18
N ARG A 25 -7.94 6.31 -11.67
CA ARG A 25 -8.15 5.16 -10.78
C ARG A 25 -6.84 4.77 -10.12
N THR A 26 -6.96 4.16 -8.95
CA THR A 26 -5.78 3.70 -8.23
C THR A 26 -5.78 2.18 -8.13
N LEU A 27 -4.59 1.61 -8.17
CA LEU A 27 -4.41 0.16 -8.18
C LEU A 27 -4.26 -0.36 -6.76
N LEU A 28 -5.04 -1.38 -6.44
CA LEU A 28 -4.94 -2.09 -5.18
C LEU A 28 -4.64 -3.56 -5.43
N VAL A 29 -4.01 -4.19 -4.46
CA VAL A 29 -3.62 -5.59 -4.54
C VAL A 29 -4.20 -6.37 -3.38
N ARG A 30 -4.38 -7.67 -3.59
CA ARG A 30 -4.78 -8.61 -2.54
C ARG A 30 -3.80 -9.76 -2.52
N LYS A 31 -3.29 -10.06 -1.34
CA LYS A 31 -2.35 -11.16 -1.17
C LYS A 31 -3.10 -12.49 -1.12
N ARG A 32 -2.42 -13.54 -1.61
CA ARG A 32 -2.96 -14.90 -1.60
C ARG A 32 -3.34 -15.29 -0.18
N GLY A 33 -4.53 -15.87 -0.03
CA GLY A 33 -5.02 -16.30 1.28
C GLY A 33 -5.61 -15.20 2.14
N THR A 34 -5.72 -13.97 1.64
CA THR A 34 -6.33 -12.86 2.37
C THR A 34 -7.54 -12.33 1.63
N THR A 35 -8.34 -11.51 2.31
CA THR A 35 -9.56 -10.94 1.72
C THR A 35 -9.45 -9.45 1.45
N ALA A 36 -8.58 -8.73 2.15
CA ALA A 36 -8.51 -7.28 2.06
C ALA A 36 -7.60 -6.80 0.94
N PHE A 37 -8.07 -5.83 0.17
CA PHE A 37 -7.23 -5.14 -0.81
C PHE A 37 -6.52 -3.98 -0.14
N MET A 38 -5.31 -3.70 -0.60
CA MET A 38 -4.45 -2.69 -0.01
C MET A 38 -3.52 -2.09 -1.07
N GLN A 39 -2.79 -1.06 -0.71
CA GLN A 39 -1.77 -0.50 -1.58
C GLN A 39 -0.68 -1.52 -1.84
N PRO A 40 -0.13 -1.55 -3.05
CA PRO A 40 1.07 -2.34 -3.30
C PRO A 40 2.26 -1.76 -2.53
N GLY A 41 3.19 -2.61 -2.15
CA GLY A 41 4.37 -2.25 -1.38
C GLY A 41 4.74 -3.34 -0.41
N GLY A 42 5.63 -3.04 0.51
CA GLY A 42 6.06 -4.04 1.45
C GLY A 42 7.04 -3.52 2.49
N LYS A 43 7.59 -4.42 3.27
CA LYS A 43 8.44 -4.07 4.41
C LYS A 43 9.73 -3.41 3.96
N ILE A 44 10.13 -2.39 4.71
CA ILE A 44 11.40 -1.70 4.52
C ILE A 44 12.45 -2.51 5.25
N GLU A 45 13.50 -2.94 4.53
CA GLU A 45 14.57 -3.72 5.13
C GLU A 45 15.58 -2.81 5.84
N PRO A 46 16.36 -3.36 6.78
CA PRO A 46 17.41 -2.58 7.44
C PRO A 46 18.34 -1.94 6.41
N HIS A 47 18.68 -0.68 6.65
CA HIS A 47 19.58 0.10 5.78
C HIS A 47 19.03 0.40 4.39
N GLU A 48 17.76 0.13 4.16
CA GLU A 48 17.11 0.41 2.89
C GLU A 48 16.32 1.72 3.02
N LEU A 49 16.44 2.60 2.02
CA LEU A 49 15.60 3.79 1.99
C LEU A 49 14.17 3.39 1.61
N PRO A 50 13.15 4.06 2.17
CA PRO A 50 11.76 3.71 1.86
C PRO A 50 11.45 3.65 0.37
N VAL A 51 11.93 4.62 -0.43
CA VAL A 51 11.64 4.63 -1.87
C VAL A 51 12.33 3.48 -2.59
N HIS A 52 13.47 3.03 -2.11
CA HIS A 52 14.15 1.87 -2.69
C HIS A 52 13.44 0.57 -2.33
N ALA A 53 12.90 0.49 -1.10
CA ALA A 53 12.06 -0.64 -0.70
C ALA A 53 10.84 -0.71 -1.60
N LEU A 54 10.22 0.43 -1.88
CA LEU A 54 9.05 0.49 -2.74
C LEU A 54 9.39 -0.01 -4.14
N ALA A 55 10.50 0.47 -4.72
CA ALA A 55 10.89 0.05 -6.07
C ALA A 55 11.09 -1.47 -6.14
N ARG A 56 11.74 -2.04 -5.13
CA ARG A 56 11.95 -3.48 -5.06
C ARG A 56 10.64 -4.24 -4.95
N GLU A 57 9.74 -3.79 -4.07
CA GLU A 57 8.46 -4.46 -3.85
C GLU A 57 7.56 -4.37 -5.08
N LEU A 58 7.54 -3.24 -5.76
CA LEU A 58 6.70 -3.09 -6.95
C LEU A 58 7.18 -4.00 -8.08
N GLU A 59 8.48 -4.20 -8.19
CA GLU A 59 9.00 -5.15 -9.18
C GLU A 59 8.61 -6.58 -8.79
N GLU A 60 8.78 -6.95 -7.54
CA GLU A 60 8.44 -8.30 -7.08
C GLU A 60 6.94 -8.60 -7.21
N GLU A 61 6.09 -7.66 -6.85
CA GLU A 61 4.64 -7.89 -6.78
C GLU A 61 3.92 -7.68 -8.11
N LEU A 62 4.37 -6.75 -8.92
CA LEU A 62 3.64 -6.30 -10.09
C LEU A 62 4.46 -6.29 -11.37
N GLY A 63 5.73 -6.64 -11.30
CA GLY A 63 6.60 -6.56 -12.46
C GLY A 63 6.85 -5.14 -12.93
N LEU A 64 6.64 -4.14 -12.07
CA LEU A 64 6.85 -2.75 -12.40
C LEU A 64 8.29 -2.34 -12.10
N ASP A 65 8.94 -1.78 -13.09
CA ASP A 65 10.28 -1.21 -12.93
C ASP A 65 10.12 0.30 -12.86
N ILE A 66 10.08 0.84 -11.65
CA ILE A 66 9.88 2.28 -11.46
C ILE A 66 11.21 3.00 -11.28
N ASP A 67 11.23 4.27 -11.66
CA ASP A 67 12.35 5.16 -11.34
C ASP A 67 12.07 5.79 -9.97
N PRO A 68 12.88 5.50 -8.95
CA PRO A 68 12.67 6.11 -7.62
C PRO A 68 12.61 7.63 -7.64
N ALA A 69 13.28 8.28 -8.60
CA ALA A 69 13.25 9.73 -8.70
C ALA A 69 11.89 10.28 -9.14
N GLN A 70 11.02 9.43 -9.69
CA GLN A 70 9.69 9.83 -10.10
C GLN A 70 8.66 9.68 -9.00
N ALA A 71 9.01 9.02 -7.89
CA ALA A 71 8.10 8.81 -6.77
C ALA A 71 8.00 10.09 -5.95
N VAL A 72 6.77 10.52 -5.69
CA VAL A 72 6.51 11.72 -4.89
C VAL A 72 6.11 11.30 -3.49
N TYR A 73 6.90 11.71 -2.50
CA TYR A 73 6.61 11.37 -1.11
C TYR A 73 5.39 12.13 -0.62
N LEU A 74 4.41 11.43 -0.07
CA LEU A 74 3.16 12.01 0.40
C LEU A 74 3.05 12.08 1.93
N GLY A 75 3.97 11.46 2.66
CA GLY A 75 3.94 11.44 4.10
C GLY A 75 3.83 10.04 4.65
N HIS A 76 3.65 9.93 5.97
CA HIS A 76 3.48 8.62 6.58
C HIS A 76 2.10 8.51 7.23
N PHE A 77 1.59 7.29 7.25
CA PHE A 77 0.27 6.98 7.75
C PHE A 77 0.36 5.73 8.61
N SER A 78 -0.45 5.68 9.66
CA SER A 78 -0.45 4.53 10.56
C SER A 78 -1.86 4.01 10.75
N ALA A 79 -2.00 2.69 10.77
CA ALA A 79 -3.29 2.04 10.95
C ALA A 79 -3.07 0.61 11.47
N PRO A 80 -4.11 -0.01 12.03
CA PRO A 80 -4.00 -1.43 12.38
C PRO A 80 -3.67 -2.27 11.16
N ALA A 81 -2.81 -3.27 11.33
CA ALA A 81 -2.45 -4.19 10.26
C ALA A 81 -3.64 -5.07 9.89
N ALA A 82 -3.87 -5.28 8.60
CA ALA A 82 -5.01 -6.05 8.12
C ALA A 82 -4.88 -7.54 8.45
N ASN A 83 -3.68 -8.08 8.38
CA ASN A 83 -3.47 -9.52 8.46
C ASN A 83 -2.62 -9.95 9.65
N GLU A 84 -2.26 -9.04 10.52
CA GLU A 84 -1.41 -9.32 11.68
C GLU A 84 -2.02 -8.68 12.91
N PRO A 85 -2.92 -9.38 13.61
CA PRO A 85 -3.61 -8.83 14.78
C PRO A 85 -2.63 -8.32 15.83
N GLY A 86 -2.94 -7.16 16.39
CA GLY A 86 -2.11 -6.54 17.41
C GLY A 86 -0.99 -5.69 16.87
N PHE A 87 -0.75 -5.71 15.56
CA PHE A 87 0.29 -4.89 14.96
C PHE A 87 -0.28 -3.62 14.36
N VAL A 88 0.57 -2.59 14.31
CA VAL A 88 0.28 -1.32 13.65
C VAL A 88 1.21 -1.21 12.44
N VAL A 89 0.66 -0.84 11.32
CA VAL A 89 1.43 -0.56 10.11
C VAL A 89 1.80 0.91 10.09
N HIS A 90 3.07 1.21 9.91
CA HIS A 90 3.56 2.56 9.59
C HIS A 90 3.98 2.56 8.13
N ALA A 91 3.25 3.28 7.31
CA ALA A 91 3.49 3.33 5.88
C ALA A 91 4.10 4.66 5.46
N GLU A 92 5.22 4.58 4.76
CA GLU A 92 5.75 5.72 4.02
C GLU A 92 5.08 5.66 2.64
N LEU A 93 4.27 6.66 2.34
CA LEU A 93 3.44 6.64 1.13
C LEU A 93 4.06 7.48 0.02
N PHE A 94 4.12 6.91 -1.17
CA PHE A 94 4.63 7.60 -2.36
C PHE A 94 3.60 7.51 -3.48
N GLN A 95 3.49 8.58 -4.24
CA GLN A 95 2.63 8.60 -5.42
C GLN A 95 3.44 8.35 -6.67
N LEU A 96 2.91 7.52 -7.55
CA LEU A 96 3.47 7.25 -8.86
C LEU A 96 2.33 7.19 -9.86
N ASN A 97 2.50 7.90 -10.97
CA ASN A 97 1.57 7.79 -12.09
C ASN A 97 2.11 6.72 -13.01
N ILE A 98 1.28 5.75 -13.36
CA ILE A 98 1.71 4.66 -14.22
C ILE A 98 0.77 4.54 -15.42
N ASP A 99 1.34 4.12 -16.54
CA ASP A 99 0.61 3.88 -17.78
C ASP A 99 1.13 2.57 -18.38
N SER A 100 1.38 1.60 -17.51
CA SER A 100 1.93 0.31 -17.91
C SER A 100 1.01 -0.79 -17.44
N ASN A 101 1.05 -1.91 -18.12
CA ASN A 101 0.37 -3.10 -17.64
C ASN A 101 1.11 -3.64 -16.44
N VAL A 102 0.36 -4.18 -15.49
CA VAL A 102 0.92 -4.84 -14.33
C VAL A 102 0.57 -6.32 -14.39
N THR A 103 1.44 -7.14 -13.84
CA THR A 103 1.23 -8.58 -13.78
C THR A 103 1.37 -9.01 -12.32
N PRO A 104 0.31 -9.55 -11.71
CA PRO A 104 0.42 -10.03 -10.33
C PRO A 104 1.46 -11.15 -10.26
N GLU A 105 2.41 -11.01 -9.34
CA GLU A 105 3.48 -11.96 -9.15
C GLU A 105 3.70 -12.20 -7.67
N ALA A 106 4.60 -13.11 -7.33
CA ALA A 106 4.92 -13.45 -5.96
C ALA A 106 3.65 -13.83 -5.20
N GLU A 107 3.38 -13.19 -4.08
CA GLU A 107 2.24 -13.52 -3.23
C GLU A 107 0.96 -12.78 -3.62
N ILE A 108 0.96 -11.99 -4.68
CA ILE A 108 -0.21 -11.22 -5.09
C ILE A 108 -1.16 -12.13 -5.88
N GLU A 109 -2.37 -12.31 -5.35
CA GLU A 109 -3.40 -13.12 -5.98
C GLU A 109 -4.19 -12.32 -7.01
N GLU A 110 -4.44 -11.06 -6.72
CA GLU A 110 -5.39 -10.27 -7.50
C GLU A 110 -5.03 -8.79 -7.45
N VAL A 111 -5.23 -8.09 -8.57
CA VAL A 111 -5.12 -6.63 -8.63
C VAL A 111 -6.42 -6.06 -9.15
N ILE A 112 -6.79 -4.89 -8.67
CA ILE A 112 -7.95 -4.16 -9.17
C ILE A 112 -7.59 -2.68 -9.31
N TRP A 113 -8.28 -2.02 -10.23
CA TRP A 113 -8.26 -0.57 -10.33
C TRP A 113 -9.58 -0.06 -9.79
N ILE A 114 -9.55 0.85 -8.83
CA ILE A 114 -10.78 1.38 -8.26
C ILE A 114 -10.84 2.89 -8.41
N ASP A 115 -12.07 3.38 -8.54
CA ASP A 115 -12.37 4.79 -8.46
C ASP A 115 -12.21 5.22 -7.00
N PRO A 116 -11.39 6.25 -6.69
CA PRO A 116 -11.18 6.65 -5.30
C PRO A 116 -12.45 7.13 -4.60
N ALA A 117 -13.49 7.45 -5.32
CA ALA A 117 -14.76 7.88 -4.73
C ALA A 117 -15.56 6.70 -4.16
N THR A 118 -15.14 5.47 -4.41
CA THR A 118 -15.85 4.27 -3.96
C THR A 118 -14.90 3.33 -3.23
N ASP A 119 -15.47 2.29 -2.62
CA ASP A 119 -14.66 1.21 -2.05
C ASP A 119 -14.51 0.03 -3.03
N GLY A 120 -14.99 0.20 -4.25
CA GLY A 120 -14.94 -0.84 -5.27
C GLY A 120 -15.81 -2.05 -4.97
N GLY A 121 -16.62 -2.02 -3.91
CA GLY A 121 -17.43 -3.16 -3.51
C GLY A 121 -16.61 -4.29 -2.90
N VAL A 122 -15.39 -4.02 -2.48
CA VAL A 122 -14.47 -5.03 -1.94
C VAL A 122 -14.06 -4.68 -0.52
N SER A 123 -13.50 -5.66 0.19
CA SER A 123 -12.95 -5.45 1.51
C SER A 123 -11.62 -4.71 1.39
N LEU A 124 -11.45 -3.66 2.18
CA LEU A 124 -10.23 -2.84 2.17
C LEU A 124 -9.51 -2.94 3.50
N ALA A 125 -8.17 -2.96 3.44
CA ALA A 125 -7.36 -2.87 4.64
C ALA A 125 -7.63 -1.52 5.35
N PRO A 126 -7.53 -1.46 6.69
CA PRO A 126 -7.81 -0.23 7.42
C PRO A 126 -7.02 0.97 6.91
N LEU A 127 -5.74 0.82 6.62
CA LEU A 127 -4.90 1.88 6.10
C LEU A 127 -5.48 2.44 4.79
N THR A 128 -5.89 1.58 3.90
CA THR A 128 -6.46 1.93 2.59
C THR A 128 -7.81 2.63 2.76
N ARG A 129 -8.69 2.00 3.54
CA ARG A 129 -10.08 2.44 3.69
C ARG A 129 -10.19 3.77 4.43
N ASP A 130 -9.46 3.87 5.54
CA ASP A 130 -9.66 4.97 6.48
C ASP A 130 -8.73 6.15 6.26
N LEU A 131 -7.58 5.94 5.63
CA LEU A 131 -6.57 6.99 5.50
C LEU A 131 -6.19 7.30 4.07
N ILE A 132 -5.76 6.31 3.28
CA ILE A 132 -5.15 6.61 1.98
C ILE A 132 -6.18 6.98 0.92
N LEU A 133 -7.27 6.24 0.79
CA LEU A 133 -8.32 6.62 -0.16
C LEU A 133 -8.95 7.96 0.19
N PRO A 134 -9.27 8.24 1.48
CA PRO A 134 -9.74 9.57 1.84
C PRO A 134 -8.73 10.66 1.52
N PHE A 135 -7.43 10.40 1.74
CA PHE A 135 -6.37 11.36 1.42
C PHE A 135 -6.35 11.64 -0.08
N TYR A 136 -6.42 10.62 -0.91
CA TYR A 136 -6.43 10.78 -2.36
C TYR A 136 -7.67 11.55 -2.82
N ARG A 137 -8.84 11.21 -2.30
CA ARG A 137 -10.07 11.94 -2.60
C ARG A 137 -9.95 13.42 -2.27
N ALA A 138 -9.40 13.72 -1.11
CA ALA A 138 -9.23 15.11 -0.68
C ALA A 138 -8.28 15.87 -1.62
N SER A 139 -7.23 15.21 -2.10
CA SER A 139 -6.28 15.85 -3.02
C SER A 139 -6.94 16.18 -4.36
N LEU A 140 -7.89 15.36 -4.80
CA LEU A 140 -8.61 15.61 -6.05
C LEU A 140 -9.55 16.79 -5.92
N THR A 141 -10.25 16.91 -4.79
CA THR A 141 -11.18 18.04 -4.59
C THR A 141 -10.44 19.34 -4.33
N ALA A 142 -9.25 19.31 -3.78
CA ALA A 142 -8.47 20.52 -3.50
C ALA A 142 -8.01 21.22 -4.76
N ILE A 143 -8.01 20.53 -5.91
CA ILE A 143 -7.58 21.09 -7.19
C ILE A 143 -8.73 21.78 -7.93
N ALA A 144 -9.93 21.46 -7.56
CA ALA A 144 -11.13 21.96 -8.22
C ALA A 144 -11.39 23.44 -7.94
#